data_15a60cc080f82cea10b159922a8f5cd9
#
_entry.id   15a60cc080f82cea10b159922a8f5cd9
#
_cell.length_a   1.000
_cell.length_b   1.000
_cell.length_c   1.000
_cell.angle_alpha   90.00
_cell.angle_beta   90.00
_cell.angle_gamma   90.00
#
_symmetry.space_group_name_H-M   'P 1'
#
loop_
_entity.id
_entity.type
_entity.pdbx_description
1 polymer ?
#
loop_
_entity_poly.entity_id
_entity_poly.type
_entity_poly.pdbx_seq_one_letter_code
_entity_poly.pdbx_strand_id
1 'polypeptide(L)'
;MREGAERLAPAAAETAAGGQAAVVAQDLSLVFQTADTPVTALSEVNLSIARGEFVSFIGPSGCGKTTLMRVIADLEKPTSGRMMVNGMSAEAARLARAYGYVFQAAALYPWRNVLKNVMLPLEIIGVPATERSERAMKQLALVGLEGFERKYPWQLSGGMQQRVS
;
A
#
# COMPACT_ATOMS: atom_id res chain seq x y z
N MET A 1 0.79 36.06 -3.27
CA MET A 1 -0.19 35.55 -2.30
C MET A 1 0.32 34.23 -1.79
N ARG A 2 0.74 34.21 -0.53
CA ARG A 2 1.20 33.01 0.16
C ARG A 2 0.08 32.57 1.06
N GLU A 3 -0.55 31.43 0.75
CA GLU A 3 -1.50 30.70 1.60
C GLU A 3 -1.52 29.26 1.06
N GLY A 4 -1.42 28.24 1.81
CA GLY A 4 -1.39 27.86 3.18
C GLY A 4 -1.08 26.37 3.17
N ALA A 5 0.14 26.01 3.57
CA ALA A 5 0.40 24.65 3.99
C ALA A 5 -0.28 24.50 5.37
N GLU A 6 -1.55 24.09 5.35
CA GLU A 6 -2.26 23.75 6.57
C GLU A 6 -1.56 22.54 7.20
N ARG A 7 -0.87 22.80 8.29
CA ARG A 7 -0.22 21.77 9.09
C ARG A 7 -1.28 20.80 9.57
N LEU A 8 -1.18 19.55 9.20
CA LEU A 8 -1.84 18.47 9.91
C LEU A 8 -1.36 18.55 11.37
N ALA A 9 -2.23 19.05 12.25
CA ALA A 9 -1.98 19.03 13.68
C ALA A 9 -1.78 17.57 14.09
N PRO A 10 -0.77 17.27 14.92
CA PRO A 10 -0.60 15.93 15.45
C PRO A 10 -1.80 15.62 16.34
N ALA A 11 -2.68 14.75 15.90
CA ALA A 11 -3.52 14.02 16.82
C ALA A 11 -2.57 13.25 17.72
N ALA A 12 -2.49 13.64 18.99
CA ALA A 12 -1.74 12.92 19.99
C ALA A 12 -2.23 11.47 19.99
N ALA A 13 -1.42 10.57 19.45
CA ALA A 13 -1.65 9.15 19.56
C ALA A 13 -1.37 8.79 21.02
N GLU A 14 -2.43 8.80 21.86
CA GLU A 14 -2.42 8.09 23.12
C GLU A 14 -2.09 6.63 22.81
N THR A 15 -0.96 6.19 23.32
CA THR A 15 -0.50 4.81 23.29
C THR A 15 -1.50 3.93 24.01
N ALA A 16 -2.46 3.37 23.30
CA ALA A 16 -3.29 2.31 23.82
C ALA A 16 -2.45 1.05 23.96
N ALA A 17 -2.28 0.67 25.21
CA ALA A 17 -1.93 -0.66 25.75
C ALA A 17 -1.11 -1.62 24.88
N GLY A 18 0.18 -1.81 25.21
CA GLY A 18 0.87 -3.13 25.24
C GLY A 18 1.06 -3.95 23.97
N GLY A 19 0.57 -3.56 22.83
CA GLY A 19 0.69 -4.28 21.56
C GLY A 19 1.90 -3.82 20.73
N GLN A 20 2.64 -4.77 20.17
CA GLN A 20 3.75 -4.47 19.26
C GLN A 20 3.23 -3.66 18.06
N ALA A 21 3.79 -2.46 17.81
CA ALA A 21 3.37 -1.62 16.69
C ALA A 21 3.63 -2.30 15.34
N ALA A 22 2.63 -2.23 14.45
CA ALA A 22 2.77 -2.71 13.08
C ALA A 22 3.48 -1.69 12.20
N VAL A 23 3.21 -0.38 12.40
CA VAL A 23 3.86 0.70 11.65
C VAL A 23 4.28 1.79 12.65
N VAL A 24 5.49 2.30 12.49
CA VAL A 24 5.99 3.45 13.26
C VAL A 24 6.71 4.41 12.31
N ALA A 25 6.28 5.66 12.27
CA ALA A 25 6.99 6.77 11.65
C ALA A 25 7.48 7.73 12.72
N GLN A 26 8.73 8.19 12.63
CA GLN A 26 9.35 9.13 13.54
C GLN A 26 10.01 10.26 12.75
N ASP A 27 9.52 11.48 12.96
CA ASP A 27 9.99 12.73 12.34
C ASP A 27 10.18 12.59 10.81
N LEU A 28 9.27 11.82 10.19
CA LEU A 28 9.36 11.39 8.80
C LEU A 28 9.07 12.56 7.87
N SER A 29 10.02 12.92 7.01
CA SER A 29 9.82 13.91 5.97
C SER A 29 10.21 13.37 4.60
N LEU A 30 9.50 13.83 3.57
CA LEU A 30 9.80 13.51 2.18
C LEU A 30 9.68 14.76 1.32
N VAL A 31 10.77 15.11 0.64
CA VAL A 31 10.85 16.23 -0.28
C VAL A 31 11.24 15.70 -1.66
N PHE A 32 10.37 15.90 -2.64
CA PHE A 32 10.67 15.61 -4.03
C PHE A 32 11.48 16.75 -4.66
N GLN A 33 12.64 16.43 -5.22
CA GLN A 33 13.41 17.36 -6.02
C GLN A 33 12.81 17.44 -7.42
N THR A 34 12.30 18.61 -7.80
CA THR A 34 11.79 18.87 -9.14
C THR A 34 12.69 19.87 -9.86
N ALA A 35 12.54 20.01 -11.18
CA ALA A 35 13.36 20.93 -11.97
C ALA A 35 13.23 22.40 -11.53
N ASP A 36 12.06 22.79 -11.04
CA ASP A 36 11.79 24.18 -10.65
C ASP A 36 12.05 24.43 -9.16
N THR A 37 11.28 23.80 -8.28
CA THR A 37 11.37 24.00 -6.83
C THR A 37 11.12 22.68 -6.08
N PRO A 38 11.82 22.41 -4.97
CA PRO A 38 11.55 21.25 -4.15
C PRO A 38 10.09 21.25 -3.63
N VAL A 39 9.44 20.09 -3.70
CA VAL A 39 8.07 19.90 -3.22
C VAL A 39 8.08 19.04 -1.96
N THR A 40 7.71 19.63 -0.83
CA THR A 40 7.56 18.89 0.42
C THR A 40 6.22 18.13 0.40
N ALA A 41 6.31 16.81 0.31
CA ALA A 41 5.14 15.93 0.31
C ALA A 41 4.75 15.44 1.70
N LEU A 42 5.73 15.25 2.58
CA LEU A 42 5.55 14.88 3.99
C LEU A 42 6.49 15.74 4.85
N SER A 43 6.01 16.21 6.00
CA SER A 43 6.79 17.03 6.93
C SER A 43 6.59 16.55 8.36
N GLU A 44 7.66 16.07 8.99
CA GLU A 44 7.74 15.69 10.41
C GLU A 44 6.59 14.78 10.87
N VAL A 45 6.22 13.81 10.02
CA VAL A 45 5.12 12.86 10.32
C VAL A 45 5.55 11.93 11.44
N ASN A 46 4.77 11.92 12.51
CA ASN A 46 4.86 11.00 13.63
C ASN A 46 3.59 10.15 13.68
N LEU A 47 3.72 8.83 13.58
CA LEU A 47 2.61 7.90 13.50
C LEU A 47 2.98 6.57 14.17
N SER A 48 2.04 6.01 14.91
CA SER A 48 2.14 4.65 15.45
C SER A 48 0.82 3.91 15.20
N ILE A 49 0.88 2.77 14.54
CA ILE A 49 -0.26 1.90 14.26
C ILE A 49 -0.01 0.56 14.94
N ALA A 50 -0.94 0.14 15.79
CA ALA A 50 -0.85 -1.14 16.48
C ALA A 50 -1.18 -2.32 15.55
N ARG A 51 -0.76 -3.53 15.91
CA ARG A 51 -1.17 -4.74 15.18
C ARG A 51 -2.67 -4.99 15.32
N GLY A 52 -3.32 -5.30 14.19
CA GLY A 52 -4.76 -5.55 14.14
C GLY A 52 -5.62 -4.28 14.14
N GLU A 53 -5.00 -3.11 14.19
CA GLU A 53 -5.71 -1.84 14.11
C GLU A 53 -6.16 -1.56 12.65
N PHE A 54 -7.38 -1.04 12.50
CA PHE A 54 -7.87 -0.51 11.25
C PHE A 54 -7.73 1.02 11.25
N VAL A 55 -6.88 1.53 10.36
CA VAL A 55 -6.60 2.98 10.26
C VAL A 55 -7.03 3.52 8.91
N SER A 56 -7.71 4.68 8.91
CA SER A 56 -8.10 5.39 7.71
C SER A 56 -7.46 6.77 7.65
N PHE A 57 -6.75 7.08 6.56
CA PHE A 57 -6.20 8.41 6.31
C PHE A 57 -7.22 9.25 5.52
N ILE A 58 -7.74 10.29 6.15
CA ILE A 58 -8.73 11.20 5.57
C ILE A 58 -8.09 12.58 5.39
N GLY A 59 -8.38 13.24 4.27
CA GLY A 59 -7.87 14.57 3.96
C GLY A 59 -8.04 14.92 2.48
N PRO A 60 -7.82 16.19 2.10
CA PRO A 60 -7.97 16.66 0.73
C PRO A 60 -7.03 15.95 -0.25
N SER A 61 -7.30 16.09 -1.55
CA SER A 61 -6.39 15.59 -2.59
C SER A 61 -5.05 16.31 -2.50
N GLY A 62 -3.95 15.58 -2.68
CA GLY A 62 -2.59 16.15 -2.64
C GLY A 62 -1.97 16.32 -1.26
N CYS A 63 -2.68 16.07 -0.14
CA CYS A 63 -2.12 16.24 1.21
C CYS A 63 -1.13 15.13 1.67
N GLY A 64 -0.67 14.26 0.78
CA GLY A 64 0.40 13.30 1.09
C GLY A 64 -0.06 11.89 1.52
N LYS A 65 -1.37 11.57 1.59
CA LYS A 65 -1.86 10.24 2.02
C LYS A 65 -1.23 9.08 1.24
N THR A 66 -1.32 9.14 -0.09
CA THR A 66 -0.74 8.11 -0.97
C THR A 66 0.79 8.07 -0.84
N THR A 67 1.43 9.22 -0.67
CA THR A 67 2.87 9.32 -0.45
C THR A 67 3.28 8.63 0.84
N LEU A 68 2.56 8.85 1.94
CA LEU A 68 2.82 8.17 3.21
C LEU A 68 2.66 6.65 3.07
N MET A 69 1.60 6.18 2.42
CA MET A 69 1.40 4.75 2.14
C MET A 69 2.55 4.16 1.31
N ARG A 70 3.09 4.92 0.33
CA ARG A 70 4.24 4.49 -0.47
C ARG A 70 5.53 4.42 0.35
N VAL A 71 5.73 5.34 1.31
CA VAL A 71 6.88 5.29 2.23
C VAL A 71 6.75 4.09 3.19
N ILE A 72 5.57 3.82 3.73
CA ILE A 72 5.31 2.61 4.55
C ILE A 72 5.68 1.35 3.77
N ALA A 73 5.33 1.30 2.49
CA ALA A 73 5.61 0.17 1.60
C ALA A 73 7.02 0.20 0.96
N ASP A 74 7.92 1.06 1.42
CA ASP A 74 9.28 1.21 0.84
C ASP A 74 9.29 1.39 -0.70
N LEU A 75 8.23 1.96 -1.25
CA LEU A 75 8.15 2.35 -2.66
C LEU A 75 8.68 3.77 -2.90
N GLU A 76 8.80 4.55 -1.83
CA GLU A 76 9.45 5.86 -1.78
C GLU A 76 10.33 5.92 -0.54
N LYS A 77 11.53 6.49 -0.68
CA LYS A 77 12.45 6.66 0.44
C LYS A 77 12.23 8.02 1.10
N PRO A 78 12.11 8.10 2.43
CA PRO A 78 12.02 9.38 3.11
C PRO A 78 13.33 10.18 2.96
N THR A 79 13.22 11.51 2.93
CA THR A 79 14.38 12.42 2.93
C THR A 79 15.02 12.47 4.31
N SER A 80 14.21 12.40 5.37
CA SER A 80 14.66 12.34 6.76
C SER A 80 13.67 11.60 7.64
N GLY A 81 14.07 11.30 8.87
CA GLY A 81 13.29 10.54 9.82
C GLY A 81 13.40 9.03 9.61
N ARG A 82 12.49 8.28 10.23
CA ARG A 82 12.53 6.82 10.24
C ARG A 82 11.14 6.21 10.00
N MET A 83 11.11 5.15 9.20
CA MET A 83 9.94 4.29 9.00
C MET A 83 10.25 2.85 9.42
N MET A 84 9.42 2.29 10.29
CA MET A 84 9.50 0.89 10.75
C MET A 84 8.18 0.18 10.44
N VAL A 85 8.27 -1.06 9.97
CA VAL A 85 7.12 -1.93 9.69
C VAL A 85 7.36 -3.28 10.33
N ASN A 86 6.45 -3.72 11.18
CA ASN A 86 6.57 -4.97 11.96
C ASN A 86 7.89 -5.09 12.74
N GLY A 87 8.41 -3.98 13.28
CA GLY A 87 9.68 -3.94 14.02
C GLY A 87 10.95 -3.96 13.13
N MET A 88 10.80 -3.96 11.81
CA MET A 88 11.89 -3.94 10.83
C MET A 88 11.94 -2.57 10.13
N SER A 89 13.05 -2.24 9.45
CA SER A 89 13.03 -1.13 8.48
C SER A 89 12.01 -1.41 7.37
N ALA A 90 11.44 -0.38 6.76
CA ALA A 90 10.50 -0.54 5.65
C ALA A 90 11.09 -1.40 4.51
N GLU A 91 12.38 -1.22 4.20
CA GLU A 91 13.10 -2.05 3.22
C GLU A 91 13.18 -3.52 3.63
N ALA A 92 13.56 -3.82 4.86
CA ALA A 92 13.63 -5.19 5.35
C ALA A 92 12.24 -5.84 5.34
N ALA A 93 11.19 -5.12 5.71
CA ALA A 93 9.81 -5.59 5.66
C ALA A 93 9.36 -5.90 4.23
N ARG A 94 9.71 -5.06 3.25
CA ARG A 94 9.45 -5.30 1.82
C ARG A 94 10.18 -6.55 1.33
N LEU A 95 11.46 -6.69 1.60
CA LEU A 95 12.25 -7.86 1.20
C LEU A 95 11.75 -9.15 1.86
N ALA A 96 11.32 -9.07 3.13
CA ALA A 96 10.70 -10.18 3.85
C ALA A 96 9.23 -10.44 3.43
N ARG A 97 8.64 -9.62 2.54
CA ARG A 97 7.23 -9.72 2.14
C ARG A 97 6.26 -9.71 3.33
N ALA A 98 6.56 -8.86 4.33
CA ALA A 98 5.86 -8.83 5.61
C ALA A 98 4.50 -8.10 5.57
N TYR A 99 4.08 -7.57 4.42
CA TYR A 99 2.82 -6.87 4.19
C TYR A 99 2.32 -7.08 2.76
N GLY A 100 1.04 -6.84 2.52
CA GLY A 100 0.45 -6.68 1.19
C GLY A 100 0.21 -5.21 0.87
N TYR A 101 0.27 -4.83 -0.40
CA TYR A 101 -0.01 -3.48 -0.88
C TYR A 101 -0.98 -3.53 -2.08
N VAL A 102 -2.10 -2.83 -1.97
CA VAL A 102 -3.07 -2.68 -3.06
C VAL A 102 -2.96 -1.27 -3.63
N PHE A 103 -2.72 -1.17 -4.94
CA PHE A 103 -2.61 0.11 -5.62
C PHE A 103 -3.99 0.74 -5.86
N GLN A 104 -4.04 2.08 -5.93
CA GLN A 104 -5.25 2.81 -6.25
C GLN A 104 -5.78 2.46 -7.66
N ALA A 105 -4.89 2.30 -8.64
CA ALA A 105 -5.22 1.76 -9.95
C ALA A 105 -4.97 0.26 -9.95
N ALA A 106 -5.84 -0.51 -10.59
CA ALA A 106 -5.66 -1.94 -10.73
C ALA A 106 -4.37 -2.24 -11.51
N ALA A 107 -3.37 -2.81 -10.84
CA ALA A 107 -2.05 -3.11 -11.42
C ALA A 107 -2.04 -4.49 -12.09
N LEU A 108 -2.97 -4.71 -13.02
CA LEU A 108 -3.11 -5.98 -13.73
C LEU A 108 -2.23 -6.02 -14.98
N TYR A 109 -1.57 -7.16 -15.20
CA TYR A 109 -0.82 -7.41 -16.43
C TYR A 109 -1.79 -7.68 -17.60
N PRO A 110 -1.84 -6.83 -18.63
CA PRO A 110 -2.83 -6.95 -19.70
C PRO A 110 -2.67 -8.22 -20.54
N TRP A 111 -1.48 -8.79 -20.64
CA TRP A 111 -1.20 -10.05 -21.36
C TRP A 111 -1.50 -11.32 -20.54
N ARG A 112 -1.90 -11.20 -19.29
CA ARG A 112 -2.33 -12.31 -18.43
C ARG A 112 -3.84 -12.27 -18.24
N ASN A 113 -4.50 -13.43 -18.28
CA ASN A 113 -5.90 -13.51 -17.91
C ASN A 113 -6.09 -13.26 -16.40
N VAL A 114 -7.34 -13.11 -15.97
CA VAL A 114 -7.72 -12.83 -14.58
C VAL A 114 -7.10 -13.84 -13.61
N LEU A 115 -7.30 -15.12 -13.85
CA LEU A 115 -6.76 -16.19 -12.98
C LEU A 115 -5.23 -16.07 -12.85
N LYS A 116 -4.53 -15.88 -13.97
CA LYS A 116 -3.06 -15.74 -13.96
C LYS A 116 -2.60 -14.46 -13.27
N ASN A 117 -3.37 -13.38 -13.31
CA ASN A 117 -3.07 -12.18 -12.54
C ASN A 117 -3.18 -12.47 -11.04
N VAL A 118 -4.26 -13.08 -10.57
CA VAL A 118 -4.46 -13.45 -9.16
C VAL A 118 -3.42 -14.47 -8.67
N MET A 119 -3.00 -15.37 -9.53
CA MET A 119 -1.96 -16.36 -9.20
C MET A 119 -0.55 -15.76 -9.09
N LEU A 120 -0.29 -14.60 -9.68
CA LEU A 120 1.07 -14.05 -9.81
C LEU A 120 1.83 -13.91 -8.49
N PRO A 121 1.26 -13.35 -7.41
CA PRO A 121 1.97 -13.27 -6.14
C PRO A 121 2.39 -14.64 -5.60
N LEU A 122 1.53 -15.65 -5.74
CA LEU A 122 1.81 -17.03 -5.33
C LEU A 122 2.87 -17.68 -6.23
N GLU A 123 2.91 -17.31 -7.51
CA GLU A 123 3.93 -17.74 -8.47
C GLU A 123 5.33 -17.21 -8.08
N ILE A 124 5.40 -15.93 -7.72
CA ILE A 124 6.64 -15.26 -7.30
C ILE A 124 7.21 -15.89 -6.00
N ILE A 125 6.36 -16.33 -5.08
CA ILE A 125 6.81 -16.98 -3.83
C ILE A 125 6.99 -18.49 -3.96
N GLY A 126 6.81 -19.07 -5.16
CA GLY A 126 7.11 -20.46 -5.44
C GLY A 126 6.06 -21.47 -5.02
N VAL A 127 4.81 -21.07 -4.76
CA VAL A 127 3.71 -22.01 -4.46
C VAL A 127 3.46 -22.95 -5.64
N PRO A 128 3.21 -24.27 -5.43
CA PRO A 128 2.92 -25.23 -6.51
C PRO A 128 1.71 -24.83 -7.36
N ALA A 129 1.73 -25.15 -8.67
CA ALA A 129 0.73 -24.69 -9.64
C ALA A 129 -0.72 -25.09 -9.30
N THR A 130 -0.92 -26.31 -8.80
CA THR A 130 -2.24 -26.82 -8.37
C THR A 130 -2.79 -25.97 -7.22
N GLU A 131 -2.00 -25.77 -6.18
CA GLU A 131 -2.37 -24.98 -5.00
C GLU A 131 -2.62 -23.50 -5.36
N ARG A 132 -1.81 -22.91 -6.25
CA ARG A 132 -2.03 -21.53 -6.74
C ARG A 132 -3.41 -21.39 -7.38
N SER A 133 -3.76 -22.35 -8.24
CA SER A 133 -5.04 -22.32 -8.95
C SER A 133 -6.22 -22.41 -7.99
N GLU A 134 -6.18 -23.36 -7.06
CA GLU A 134 -7.23 -23.51 -6.04
C GLU A 134 -7.41 -22.25 -5.19
N ARG A 135 -6.31 -21.69 -4.68
CA ARG A 135 -6.33 -20.47 -3.89
C ARG A 135 -6.89 -19.28 -4.70
N ALA A 136 -6.44 -19.12 -5.94
CA ALA A 136 -6.89 -18.03 -6.80
C ALA A 136 -8.38 -18.15 -7.16
N MET A 137 -8.87 -19.35 -7.48
CA MET A 137 -10.28 -19.59 -7.74
C MET A 137 -11.15 -19.25 -6.53
N LYS A 138 -10.71 -19.65 -5.32
CA LYS A 138 -11.41 -19.30 -4.08
C LYS A 138 -11.49 -17.79 -3.84
N GLN A 139 -10.40 -17.05 -4.12
CA GLN A 139 -10.43 -15.59 -3.99
C GLN A 139 -11.34 -14.93 -5.03
N LEU A 140 -11.35 -15.42 -6.27
CA LEU A 140 -12.25 -14.92 -7.31
C LEU A 140 -13.72 -15.13 -6.94
N ALA A 141 -14.06 -16.27 -6.36
CA ALA A 141 -15.40 -16.55 -5.86
C ALA A 141 -15.81 -15.56 -4.74
N LEU A 142 -14.92 -15.31 -3.78
CA LEU A 142 -15.17 -14.36 -2.67
C LEU A 142 -15.49 -12.94 -3.16
N VAL A 143 -14.92 -12.52 -4.28
CA VAL A 143 -15.17 -11.17 -4.84
C VAL A 143 -16.22 -11.17 -5.96
N GLY A 144 -16.95 -12.30 -6.17
CA GLY A 144 -18.03 -12.44 -7.16
C GLY A 144 -17.51 -12.34 -8.61
N LEU A 145 -16.39 -12.96 -8.90
CA LEU A 145 -15.78 -13.01 -10.24
C LEU A 145 -15.66 -14.44 -10.78
N GLU A 146 -16.52 -15.36 -10.31
CA GLU A 146 -16.66 -16.68 -10.90
C GLU A 146 -17.09 -16.57 -12.37
N GLY A 147 -16.48 -17.37 -13.23
CA GLY A 147 -16.72 -17.37 -14.67
C GLY A 147 -15.87 -16.33 -15.44
N PHE A 148 -15.11 -15.48 -14.76
CA PHE A 148 -14.23 -14.50 -15.39
C PHE A 148 -12.75 -14.92 -15.42
N GLU A 149 -12.39 -16.11 -14.97
CA GLU A 149 -11.01 -16.60 -14.80
C GLU A 149 -10.18 -16.51 -16.09
N ARG A 150 -10.84 -16.80 -17.23
CA ARG A 150 -10.22 -16.82 -18.58
C ARG A 150 -10.27 -15.47 -19.29
N LYS A 151 -10.99 -14.47 -18.74
CA LYS A 151 -11.07 -13.13 -19.31
C LYS A 151 -9.75 -12.38 -19.08
N TYR A 152 -9.50 -11.40 -19.93
CA TYR A 152 -8.36 -10.50 -19.82
C TYR A 152 -8.79 -9.17 -19.18
N PRO A 153 -7.87 -8.39 -18.61
CA PRO A 153 -8.19 -7.12 -17.94
C PRO A 153 -9.06 -6.17 -18.77
N TRP A 154 -8.80 -6.04 -20.05
CA TRP A 154 -9.60 -5.17 -20.94
C TRP A 154 -11.04 -5.63 -21.19
N GLN A 155 -11.36 -6.86 -20.82
CA GLN A 155 -12.73 -7.42 -20.91
C GLN A 155 -13.53 -7.18 -19.63
N LEU A 156 -12.93 -6.55 -18.62
CA LEU A 156 -13.52 -6.29 -17.32
C LEU A 156 -13.84 -4.80 -17.17
N SER A 157 -14.93 -4.49 -16.46
CA SER A 157 -15.16 -3.12 -16.01
C SER A 157 -14.09 -2.66 -15.02
N GLY A 158 -13.91 -1.35 -14.83
CA GLY A 158 -12.94 -0.80 -13.87
C GLY A 158 -13.14 -1.33 -12.45
N GLY A 159 -14.40 -1.44 -11.99
CA GLY A 159 -14.72 -2.03 -10.68
C GLY A 159 -14.41 -3.54 -10.58
N MET A 160 -14.52 -4.29 -11.68
CA MET A 160 -14.09 -5.69 -11.70
C MET A 160 -12.56 -5.80 -11.65
N GLN A 161 -11.84 -4.94 -12.39
CA GLN A 161 -10.37 -4.90 -12.34
C GLN A 161 -9.86 -4.57 -10.93
N GLN A 162 -10.52 -3.65 -10.23
CA GLN A 162 -10.22 -3.29 -8.84
C GLN A 162 -10.39 -4.51 -7.91
N ARG A 163 -11.41 -5.34 -8.12
CA ARG A 163 -11.64 -6.55 -7.32
C ARG A 163 -10.67 -7.68 -7.62
N VAL A 164 -10.02 -7.67 -8.78
CA VAL A 164 -8.95 -8.61 -9.15
C VAL A 164 -7.60 -8.20 -8.56
N SER A 165 -7.38 -6.88 -8.33
CA SER A 165 -6.16 -6.30 -7.79
C SER A 165 -6.03 -6.56 -6.29
#